data_1108dc636f63e88ead26664ba2eb79e7
#
_entry.id   1108dc636f63e88ead26664ba2eb79e7
#
_cell.length_a   1.000
_cell.length_b   1.000
_cell.length_c   1.000
_cell.angle_alpha   90.00
_cell.angle_beta   90.00
_cell.angle_gamma   90.00
#
_symmetry.space_group_name_H-M   'P 1'
#
loop_
_entity.id
_entity.type
_entity.pdbx_description
1 polymer ?
#
loop_
_entity_poly.entity_id
_entity_poly.type
_entity_poly.pdbx_seq_one_letter_code
_entity_poly.pdbx_strand_id
1 'polypeptide(L)'
;GAIQAVENISVTNNVLNKGTILTNGSFTSKDIKNEKELSANKDISVSKLENSGNVVTNSKININGILTNSGELKALDNITTTGNTTNNGSILTNKNFVTSDLINNKKIIAKEKIDVKNLKNTGTIASGDKFTVNGNLENTNNIETTNLDVTGNKLTNSGSIKADNITTNVANITNDGKILSFNNI
;
A
#
# COMPACT_ATOMS: atom_id res chain seq x y z
N GLY A 1 -13.85 -4.04 24.10
CA GLY A 1 -14.58 -5.27 23.91
C GLY A 1 -14.05 -6.06 22.71
N ALA A 2 -14.60 -7.26 22.53
CA ALA A 2 -14.25 -8.14 21.41
C ALA A 2 -15.53 -8.57 20.68
N ILE A 3 -15.46 -8.63 19.36
CA ILE A 3 -16.46 -9.24 18.47
C ILE A 3 -15.77 -10.43 17.82
N GLN A 4 -16.37 -11.61 17.92
CA GLN A 4 -15.87 -12.82 17.26
C GLN A 4 -17.00 -13.49 16.48
N ALA A 5 -16.73 -13.90 15.25
CA ALA A 5 -17.67 -14.59 14.40
C ALA A 5 -16.99 -15.77 13.70
N VAL A 6 -17.72 -16.87 13.54
CA VAL A 6 -17.29 -18.02 12.71
C VAL A 6 -17.54 -17.73 11.22
N GLU A 7 -18.58 -16.96 10.92
CA GLU A 7 -18.97 -16.55 9.58
C GLU A 7 -18.64 -15.08 9.31
N ASN A 8 -19.12 -14.54 8.20
CA ASN A 8 -18.89 -13.16 7.80
C ASN A 8 -19.42 -12.15 8.81
N ILE A 9 -18.69 -11.05 8.98
CA ILE A 9 -19.19 -9.85 9.64
C ILE A 9 -19.52 -8.82 8.57
N SER A 10 -20.77 -8.39 8.50
CA SER A 10 -21.23 -7.36 7.58
C SER A 10 -21.90 -6.23 8.33
N VAL A 11 -21.37 -5.02 8.18
CA VAL A 11 -21.89 -3.80 8.78
C VAL A 11 -22.23 -2.82 7.67
N THR A 12 -23.47 -2.40 7.57
CA THR A 12 -23.94 -1.48 6.51
C THR A 12 -23.46 -0.04 6.69
N ASN A 13 -23.10 0.32 7.91
CA ASN A 13 -22.68 1.66 8.30
C ASN A 13 -21.19 1.72 8.68
N ASN A 14 -20.80 2.85 9.27
CA ASN A 14 -19.43 3.08 9.71
C ASN A 14 -19.10 2.29 10.99
N VAL A 15 -17.86 1.87 11.11
CA VAL A 15 -17.34 1.13 12.27
C VAL A 15 -16.24 1.93 12.96
N LEU A 16 -16.33 2.07 14.26
CA LEU A 16 -15.23 2.51 15.12
C LEU A 16 -14.79 1.31 15.98
N ASN A 17 -13.64 0.75 15.65
CA ASN A 17 -13.07 -0.38 16.38
C ASN A 17 -11.98 0.06 17.35
N LYS A 18 -12.31 0.06 18.65
CA LYS A 18 -11.38 0.29 19.76
C LYS A 18 -11.01 -1.00 20.51
N GLY A 19 -11.42 -2.14 19.98
CA GLY A 19 -11.21 -3.46 20.54
C GLY A 19 -10.71 -4.43 19.51
N THR A 20 -11.13 -5.68 19.63
CA THR A 20 -10.77 -6.76 18.73
C THR A 20 -11.98 -7.18 17.91
N ILE A 21 -11.84 -7.26 16.60
CA ILE A 21 -12.80 -7.86 15.68
C ILE A 21 -12.12 -9.03 15.00
N LEU A 22 -12.63 -10.24 15.18
CA LEU A 22 -12.11 -11.47 14.60
C LEU A 22 -13.22 -12.18 13.81
N THR A 23 -12.92 -12.66 12.62
CA THR A 23 -13.86 -13.51 11.87
C THR A 23 -13.12 -14.58 11.06
N ASN A 24 -13.68 -15.79 10.99
CA ASN A 24 -13.24 -16.82 10.05
C ASN A 24 -13.77 -16.57 8.63
N GLY A 25 -14.77 -15.72 8.47
CA GLY A 25 -15.29 -15.25 7.19
C GLY A 25 -14.63 -13.97 6.72
N SER A 26 -15.39 -13.22 5.92
CA SER A 26 -15.04 -11.88 5.43
C SER A 26 -15.54 -10.79 6.39
N PHE A 27 -14.87 -9.65 6.36
CA PHE A 27 -15.34 -8.43 7.03
C PHE A 27 -15.73 -7.38 5.98
N THR A 28 -16.93 -6.84 6.10
CA THR A 28 -17.38 -5.73 5.26
C THR A 28 -17.98 -4.60 6.08
N SER A 29 -17.67 -3.35 5.69
CA SER A 29 -18.32 -2.16 6.24
C SER A 29 -18.30 -1.01 5.23
N LYS A 30 -19.04 0.07 5.52
CA LYS A 30 -18.88 1.30 4.76
C LYS A 30 -17.50 1.89 5.07
N ASP A 31 -17.36 2.66 6.12
CA ASP A 31 -16.08 3.18 6.55
C ASP A 31 -15.65 2.51 7.85
N ILE A 32 -14.36 2.31 8.04
CA ILE A 32 -13.84 1.83 9.31
C ILE A 32 -12.68 2.69 9.80
N LYS A 33 -12.76 3.05 11.08
CA LYS A 33 -11.63 3.53 11.86
C LYS A 33 -11.20 2.42 12.81
N ASN A 34 -10.05 1.81 12.53
CA ASN A 34 -9.48 0.74 13.34
C ASN A 34 -8.37 1.28 14.24
N GLU A 35 -8.61 1.29 15.54
CA GLU A 35 -7.63 1.74 16.53
C GLU A 35 -6.93 0.57 17.23
N LYS A 36 -7.38 -0.69 17.04
CA LYS A 36 -6.77 -1.85 17.68
C LYS A 36 -6.62 -3.04 16.73
N GLU A 37 -7.51 -4.00 16.71
CA GLU A 37 -7.32 -5.22 15.91
C GLU A 37 -8.55 -5.54 15.07
N LEU A 38 -8.33 -5.73 13.77
CA LEU A 38 -9.28 -6.30 12.84
C LEU A 38 -8.61 -7.46 12.10
N SER A 39 -9.11 -8.67 12.30
CA SER A 39 -8.60 -9.86 11.63
C SER A 39 -9.72 -10.64 10.95
N ALA A 40 -9.49 -11.02 9.70
CA ALA A 40 -10.38 -11.85 8.91
C ALA A 40 -9.62 -12.99 8.23
N ASN A 41 -10.20 -14.19 8.14
CA ASN A 41 -9.60 -15.27 7.38
C ASN A 41 -9.86 -15.15 5.88
N LYS A 42 -10.90 -14.40 5.48
CA LYS A 42 -11.22 -14.08 4.09
C LYS A 42 -11.07 -12.58 3.84
N ASP A 43 -11.74 -12.07 2.83
CA ASP A 43 -11.57 -10.67 2.38
C ASP A 43 -11.99 -9.64 3.42
N ILE A 44 -11.27 -8.54 3.44
CA ILE A 44 -11.71 -7.30 4.09
C ILE A 44 -12.09 -6.33 2.97
N SER A 45 -13.34 -5.85 2.97
CA SER A 45 -13.84 -4.93 1.96
C SER A 45 -14.55 -3.74 2.62
N VAL A 46 -14.02 -2.54 2.39
CA VAL A 46 -14.52 -1.30 3.01
C VAL A 46 -14.49 -0.14 2.01
N SER A 47 -15.29 0.90 2.24
CA SER A 47 -15.22 2.10 1.40
C SER A 47 -14.06 3.01 1.80
N LYS A 48 -13.78 3.16 3.09
CA LYS A 48 -12.65 3.94 3.61
C LYS A 48 -12.03 3.20 4.79
N LEU A 49 -10.69 3.23 4.87
CA LEU A 49 -9.94 2.67 6.00
C LEU A 49 -9.05 3.74 6.64
N GLU A 50 -9.29 4.02 7.91
CA GLU A 50 -8.35 4.70 8.80
C GLU A 50 -7.81 3.67 9.80
N ASN A 51 -6.53 3.33 9.71
CA ASN A 51 -5.92 2.32 10.57
C ASN A 51 -4.78 2.90 11.41
N SER A 52 -4.93 2.82 12.71
CA SER A 52 -3.85 3.08 13.67
C SER A 52 -3.45 1.84 14.48
N GLY A 53 -4.20 0.76 14.36
CA GLY A 53 -3.93 -0.54 14.96
C GLY A 53 -3.44 -1.56 13.94
N ASN A 54 -3.89 -2.80 14.09
CA ASN A 54 -3.57 -3.91 13.18
C ASN A 54 -4.78 -4.28 12.34
N VAL A 55 -4.60 -4.39 11.03
CA VAL A 55 -5.57 -4.97 10.11
C VAL A 55 -4.90 -6.11 9.37
N VAL A 56 -5.39 -7.33 9.55
CA VAL A 56 -4.77 -8.54 8.99
C VAL A 56 -5.81 -9.41 8.31
N THR A 57 -5.46 -9.96 7.16
CA THR A 57 -6.25 -11.00 6.51
C THR A 57 -5.39 -12.07 5.85
N ASN A 58 -5.92 -13.29 5.79
CA ASN A 58 -5.34 -14.38 5.00
C ASN A 58 -5.74 -14.33 3.52
N SER A 59 -6.47 -13.32 3.09
CA SER A 59 -6.90 -13.08 1.72
C SER A 59 -6.55 -11.66 1.30
N LYS A 60 -7.44 -10.93 0.64
CA LYS A 60 -7.23 -9.59 0.10
C LYS A 60 -7.90 -8.50 0.93
N ILE A 61 -7.36 -7.30 0.81
CA ILE A 61 -7.96 -6.07 1.35
C ILE A 61 -8.38 -5.19 0.18
N ASN A 62 -9.68 -4.91 0.08
CA ASN A 62 -10.26 -4.01 -0.92
C ASN A 62 -10.79 -2.75 -0.24
N ILE A 63 -10.30 -1.61 -0.65
CA ILE A 63 -10.73 -0.30 -0.15
C ILE A 63 -11.24 0.51 -1.34
N ASN A 64 -12.56 0.74 -1.42
CA ASN A 64 -13.20 1.46 -2.53
C ASN A 64 -13.08 3.00 -2.39
N GLY A 65 -12.00 3.47 -1.80
CA GLY A 65 -11.75 4.89 -1.56
C GLY A 65 -10.41 5.11 -0.89
N ILE A 66 -10.37 5.95 0.12
CA ILE A 66 -9.13 6.44 0.74
C ILE A 66 -8.61 5.46 1.81
N LEU A 67 -7.30 5.25 1.80
CA LEU A 67 -6.54 4.57 2.84
C LEU A 67 -5.66 5.54 3.61
N THR A 68 -5.83 5.61 4.93
CA THR A 68 -4.89 6.25 5.84
C THR A 68 -4.38 5.21 6.84
N ASN A 69 -3.10 4.87 6.79
CA ASN A 69 -2.50 3.86 7.64
C ASN A 69 -1.38 4.43 8.50
N SER A 70 -1.50 4.35 9.80
CA SER A 70 -0.44 4.65 10.76
C SER A 70 -0.02 3.44 11.60
N GLY A 71 -0.78 2.33 11.50
CA GLY A 71 -0.51 1.05 12.13
C GLY A 71 0.05 0.00 11.17
N GLU A 72 -0.33 -1.25 11.35
CA GLU A 72 0.01 -2.34 10.43
C GLU A 72 -1.20 -2.71 9.56
N LEU A 73 -0.97 -2.85 8.26
CA LEU A 73 -1.90 -3.39 7.29
C LEU A 73 -1.24 -4.58 6.60
N LYS A 74 -1.81 -5.78 6.72
CA LYS A 74 -1.23 -7.01 6.19
C LYS A 74 -2.25 -7.89 5.49
N ALA A 75 -1.91 -8.33 4.29
CA ALA A 75 -2.70 -9.29 3.53
C ALA A 75 -1.80 -10.42 2.96
N LEU A 76 -2.31 -11.65 2.89
CA LEU A 76 -1.61 -12.72 2.17
C LEU A 76 -1.85 -12.66 0.66
N ASP A 77 -2.86 -11.91 0.20
CA ASP A 77 -3.12 -11.63 -1.20
C ASP A 77 -3.05 -10.11 -1.44
N ASN A 78 -3.71 -9.58 -2.44
CA ASN A 78 -3.63 -8.18 -2.85
C ASN A 78 -4.15 -7.20 -1.80
N ILE A 79 -3.54 -6.02 -1.76
CA ILE A 79 -4.12 -4.83 -1.15
C ILE A 79 -4.42 -3.84 -2.27
N THR A 80 -5.69 -3.50 -2.45
CA THR A 80 -6.13 -2.59 -3.51
C THR A 80 -6.94 -1.45 -2.92
N THR A 81 -6.61 -0.23 -3.30
CA THR A 81 -7.42 0.95 -3.02
C THR A 81 -7.69 1.72 -4.30
N THR A 82 -8.92 2.17 -4.51
CA THR A 82 -9.28 2.98 -5.68
C THR A 82 -8.99 4.46 -5.49
N GLY A 83 -8.86 4.91 -4.26
CA GLY A 83 -8.51 6.28 -3.90
C GLY A 83 -7.02 6.45 -3.55
N ASN A 84 -6.72 7.54 -2.88
CA ASN A 84 -5.36 7.87 -2.47
C ASN A 84 -4.97 7.13 -1.19
N THR A 85 -3.68 6.84 -1.06
CA THR A 85 -3.10 6.22 0.14
C THR A 85 -2.10 7.16 0.81
N THR A 86 -2.29 7.35 2.13
CA THR A 86 -1.26 7.93 3.01
C THR A 86 -0.80 6.86 3.99
N ASN A 87 0.47 6.48 3.92
CA ASN A 87 1.07 5.48 4.79
C ASN A 87 2.12 6.07 5.73
N ASN A 88 1.77 6.14 7.01
CA ASN A 88 2.67 6.51 8.11
C ASN A 88 3.04 5.30 8.98
N GLY A 89 2.63 4.10 8.56
CA GLY A 89 2.84 2.82 9.24
C GLY A 89 3.46 1.78 8.31
N SER A 90 3.02 0.55 8.44
CA SER A 90 3.49 -0.58 7.63
C SER A 90 2.37 -1.14 6.76
N ILE A 91 2.64 -1.29 5.46
CA ILE A 91 1.76 -2.01 4.52
C ILE A 91 2.55 -3.20 3.97
N LEU A 92 2.02 -4.41 4.16
CA LEU A 92 2.67 -5.66 3.78
C LEU A 92 1.69 -6.52 2.99
N THR A 93 2.09 -6.96 1.81
CA THR A 93 1.31 -7.95 1.05
C THR A 93 2.21 -9.00 0.39
N ASN A 94 1.72 -10.24 0.29
CA ASN A 94 2.42 -11.29 -0.43
C ASN A 94 2.18 -11.24 -1.94
N LYS A 95 1.27 -10.37 -2.40
CA LYS A 95 0.94 -10.17 -3.81
C LYS A 95 1.16 -8.70 -4.19
N ASN A 96 0.13 -8.06 -4.73
CA ASN A 96 0.22 -6.72 -5.30
C ASN A 96 -0.32 -5.66 -4.34
N PHE A 97 0.26 -4.48 -4.40
CA PHE A 97 -0.28 -3.26 -3.81
C PHE A 97 -0.63 -2.27 -4.92
N VAL A 98 -1.91 -1.88 -4.99
CA VAL A 98 -2.42 -0.96 -6.02
C VAL A 98 -3.13 0.21 -5.36
N THR A 99 -2.81 1.42 -5.77
CA THR A 99 -3.44 2.65 -5.29
C THR A 99 -3.39 3.74 -6.35
N SER A 100 -4.19 4.80 -6.17
CA SER A 100 -4.06 6.02 -6.98
C SER A 100 -2.81 6.80 -6.54
N ASP A 101 -2.95 7.96 -5.92
CA ASP A 101 -1.79 8.70 -5.43
C ASP A 101 -1.29 8.13 -4.10
N LEU A 102 0.02 7.97 -3.98
CA LEU A 102 0.67 7.41 -2.80
C LEU A 102 1.60 8.41 -2.12
N ILE A 103 1.35 8.65 -0.83
CA ILE A 103 2.30 9.26 0.09
C ILE A 103 2.78 8.18 1.04
N ASN A 104 4.05 7.79 0.94
CA ASN A 104 4.65 6.81 1.83
C ASN A 104 5.70 7.46 2.72
N ASN A 105 5.42 7.52 4.01
CA ASN A 105 6.32 8.10 5.01
C ASN A 105 7.06 7.02 5.85
N LYS A 106 6.70 5.72 5.69
CA LYS A 106 7.34 4.66 6.47
C LYS A 106 7.64 3.42 5.64
N LYS A 107 6.82 2.40 5.62
CA LYS A 107 7.19 1.12 5.01
C LYS A 107 6.10 0.52 4.15
N ILE A 108 6.43 0.14 2.92
CA ILE A 108 5.58 -0.66 2.05
C ILE A 108 6.41 -1.81 1.48
N ILE A 109 5.90 -3.03 1.60
CA ILE A 109 6.47 -4.21 0.94
C ILE A 109 5.36 -4.98 0.24
N ALA A 110 5.51 -5.16 -1.07
CA ALA A 110 4.72 -6.10 -1.86
C ALA A 110 5.66 -7.17 -2.44
N LYS A 111 5.34 -8.44 -2.28
CA LYS A 111 6.21 -9.50 -2.81
C LYS A 111 6.13 -9.64 -4.33
N GLU A 112 5.08 -9.11 -4.96
CA GLU A 112 4.95 -9.08 -6.41
C GLU A 112 5.03 -7.62 -6.88
N LYS A 113 3.90 -6.98 -7.17
CA LYS A 113 3.86 -5.69 -7.86
C LYS A 113 3.37 -4.55 -6.97
N ILE A 114 3.87 -3.36 -7.28
CA ILE A 114 3.30 -2.10 -6.80
C ILE A 114 2.90 -1.27 -8.02
N ASP A 115 1.68 -0.76 -8.05
CA ASP A 115 1.18 0.09 -9.12
C ASP A 115 0.53 1.35 -8.52
N VAL A 116 1.06 2.51 -8.89
CA VAL A 116 0.58 3.80 -8.40
C VAL A 116 0.50 4.82 -9.53
N LYS A 117 -0.38 5.82 -9.38
CA LYS A 117 -0.44 6.94 -10.31
C LYS A 117 0.68 7.95 -10.01
N ASN A 118 0.66 8.58 -8.86
CA ASN A 118 1.72 9.47 -8.40
C ASN A 118 2.32 8.96 -7.09
N LEU A 119 3.61 9.20 -6.91
CA LEU A 119 4.35 8.79 -5.72
C LEU A 119 5.08 9.95 -5.07
N LYS A 120 4.88 10.10 -3.75
CA LYS A 120 5.78 10.80 -2.85
C LYS A 120 6.29 9.83 -1.79
N ASN A 121 7.59 9.50 -1.83
CA ASN A 121 8.22 8.56 -0.91
C ASN A 121 9.26 9.23 -0.04
N THR A 122 9.01 9.25 1.26
CA THR A 122 9.98 9.64 2.28
C THR A 122 10.38 8.46 3.18
N GLY A 123 9.78 7.28 2.93
CA GLY A 123 10.03 6.03 3.64
C GLY A 123 10.69 4.98 2.75
N THR A 124 10.48 3.72 3.08
CA THR A 124 10.99 2.59 2.31
C THR A 124 9.88 1.92 1.52
N ILE A 125 10.14 1.66 0.25
CA ILE A 125 9.28 0.87 -0.63
C ILE A 125 10.10 -0.28 -1.19
N ALA A 126 9.57 -1.51 -1.09
CA ALA A 126 10.15 -2.67 -1.74
C ALA A 126 9.08 -3.44 -2.52
N SER A 127 9.39 -3.78 -3.78
CA SER A 127 8.58 -4.63 -4.64
C SER A 127 9.44 -5.81 -5.13
N GLY A 128 8.90 -7.02 -5.04
CA GLY A 128 9.66 -8.22 -5.42
C GLY A 128 9.75 -8.44 -6.93
N ASP A 129 8.84 -7.87 -7.71
CA ASP A 129 8.82 -8.01 -9.17
C ASP A 129 8.85 -6.64 -9.85
N LYS A 130 7.72 -5.94 -9.88
CA LYS A 130 7.58 -4.71 -10.66
C LYS A 130 7.01 -3.57 -9.85
N PHE A 131 7.60 -2.40 -9.98
CA PHE A 131 7.04 -1.16 -9.47
C PHE A 131 6.75 -0.20 -10.63
N THR A 132 5.47 0.14 -10.80
CA THR A 132 5.00 1.06 -11.83
C THR A 132 4.54 2.37 -11.22
N VAL A 133 5.02 3.49 -11.75
CA VAL A 133 4.54 4.84 -11.44
C VAL A 133 4.07 5.49 -12.74
N ASN A 134 2.76 5.69 -12.88
CA ASN A 134 2.12 6.21 -14.11
C ASN A 134 1.98 7.75 -14.12
N GLY A 135 2.75 8.45 -13.30
CA GLY A 135 2.71 9.90 -13.14
C GLY A 135 4.02 10.44 -12.58
N ASN A 136 3.92 11.32 -11.60
CA ASN A 136 5.11 11.89 -10.97
C ASN A 136 5.68 10.97 -9.90
N LEU A 137 7.02 10.84 -9.89
CA LEU A 137 7.77 10.17 -8.82
C LEU A 137 8.63 11.18 -8.08
N GLU A 138 8.41 11.33 -6.76
CA GLU A 138 9.28 12.03 -5.83
C GLU A 138 9.80 11.04 -4.79
N ASN A 139 11.12 10.81 -4.76
CA ASN A 139 11.76 9.91 -3.79
C ASN A 139 12.84 10.63 -3.02
N THR A 140 12.73 10.64 -1.70
CA THR A 140 13.75 11.19 -0.78
C THR A 140 14.38 10.13 0.11
N ASN A 141 13.93 8.86 0.03
CA ASN A 141 14.51 7.77 0.81
C ASN A 141 14.73 6.53 -0.09
N ASN A 142 14.23 5.37 0.24
CA ASN A 142 14.62 4.14 -0.42
C ASN A 142 13.49 3.52 -1.26
N ILE A 143 13.80 3.19 -2.50
CA ILE A 143 12.99 2.35 -3.39
C ILE A 143 13.86 1.19 -3.86
N GLU A 144 13.39 -0.05 -3.69
CA GLU A 144 14.03 -1.27 -4.18
C GLU A 144 13.01 -2.17 -4.89
N THR A 145 13.35 -2.63 -6.10
CA THR A 145 12.47 -3.47 -6.91
C THR A 145 13.29 -4.26 -7.94
N THR A 146 12.73 -5.30 -8.54
CA THR A 146 13.35 -5.95 -9.71
C THR A 146 13.20 -5.06 -10.94
N ASN A 147 12.00 -4.60 -11.25
CA ASN A 147 11.75 -3.75 -12.41
C ASN A 147 11.06 -2.45 -11.97
N LEU A 148 11.62 -1.31 -12.32
CA LEU A 148 11.01 0.00 -12.12
C LEU A 148 10.58 0.60 -13.46
N ASP A 149 9.30 0.87 -13.62
CA ASP A 149 8.74 1.62 -14.75
C ASP A 149 8.18 2.95 -14.27
N VAL A 150 8.68 4.04 -14.81
CA VAL A 150 8.15 5.38 -14.53
C VAL A 150 7.73 6.04 -15.84
N THR A 151 6.43 6.34 -15.96
CA THR A 151 5.87 7.04 -17.13
C THR A 151 5.13 8.28 -16.66
N GLY A 152 5.46 9.46 -17.17
CA GLY A 152 4.77 10.68 -16.76
C GLY A 152 5.57 11.94 -16.99
N ASN A 153 5.39 12.93 -16.11
CA ASN A 153 6.02 14.23 -16.33
C ASN A 153 7.37 14.39 -15.63
N LYS A 154 7.49 13.86 -14.42
CA LYS A 154 8.66 14.17 -13.58
C LYS A 154 9.10 13.00 -12.71
N LEU A 155 10.41 12.75 -12.70
CA LEU A 155 11.10 11.93 -11.70
C LEU A 155 12.05 12.84 -10.92
N THR A 156 11.88 12.90 -9.59
CA THR A 156 12.78 13.62 -8.68
C THR A 156 13.29 12.62 -7.64
N ASN A 157 14.60 12.48 -7.55
CA ASN A 157 15.22 11.59 -6.57
C ASN A 157 16.34 12.29 -5.82
N SER A 158 16.21 12.42 -4.51
CA SER A 158 17.30 12.80 -3.59
C SER A 158 17.70 11.67 -2.66
N GLY A 159 16.98 10.53 -2.72
CA GLY A 159 17.25 9.33 -1.95
C GLY A 159 17.97 8.25 -2.78
N SER A 160 17.59 7.01 -2.58
CA SER A 160 18.14 5.86 -3.30
C SER A 160 17.03 5.13 -4.08
N ILE A 161 17.28 4.89 -5.35
CA ILE A 161 16.48 4.00 -6.20
C ILE A 161 17.39 2.88 -6.67
N LYS A 162 17.00 1.63 -6.42
CA LYS A 162 17.74 0.43 -6.80
C LYS A 162 16.80 -0.53 -7.51
N ALA A 163 17.18 -0.96 -8.71
CA ALA A 163 16.43 -1.97 -9.47
C ALA A 163 17.37 -2.79 -10.36
N ASP A 164 16.92 -3.97 -10.83
CA ASP A 164 17.65 -4.72 -11.85
C ASP A 164 17.49 -4.02 -13.21
N ASN A 165 16.25 -3.61 -13.53
CA ASN A 165 15.95 -2.85 -14.74
C ASN A 165 15.16 -1.57 -14.37
N ILE A 166 15.52 -0.46 -15.03
CA ILE A 166 14.80 0.81 -14.90
C ILE A 166 14.37 1.26 -16.30
N THR A 167 13.08 1.48 -16.48
CA THR A 167 12.52 2.08 -17.69
C THR A 167 11.88 3.41 -17.31
N THR A 168 12.33 4.49 -17.93
CA THR A 168 11.78 5.82 -17.71
C THR A 168 11.30 6.43 -19.02
N ASN A 169 10.06 6.92 -19.02
CA ASN A 169 9.50 7.75 -20.09
C ASN A 169 8.87 8.99 -19.45
N VAL A 170 9.72 9.89 -18.98
CA VAL A 170 9.34 11.12 -18.30
C VAL A 170 9.93 12.34 -19.00
N ALA A 171 9.21 13.47 -18.95
CA ALA A 171 9.69 14.70 -19.57
C ALA A 171 10.90 15.31 -18.84
N ASN A 172 11.00 15.13 -17.53
CA ASN A 172 12.06 15.72 -16.70
C ASN A 172 12.57 14.75 -15.66
N ILE A 173 13.89 14.64 -15.54
CA ILE A 173 14.57 13.90 -14.45
C ILE A 173 15.44 14.86 -13.66
N THR A 174 15.28 14.88 -12.34
CA THR A 174 16.18 15.57 -11.40
C THR A 174 16.69 14.52 -10.41
N ASN A 175 17.99 14.29 -10.36
CA ASN A 175 18.59 13.30 -9.47
C ASN A 175 19.76 13.92 -8.69
N ASP A 176 19.54 14.17 -7.41
CA ASP A 176 20.55 14.60 -6.45
C ASP A 176 20.99 13.45 -5.53
N GLY A 177 20.35 12.28 -5.67
CA GLY A 177 20.63 11.08 -4.90
C GLY A 177 21.28 9.98 -5.73
N LYS A 178 20.91 8.73 -5.46
CA LYS A 178 21.46 7.56 -6.13
C LYS A 178 20.39 6.84 -6.94
N ILE A 179 20.68 6.57 -8.21
CA ILE A 179 19.93 5.65 -9.05
C ILE A 179 20.89 4.56 -9.49
N LEU A 180 20.56 3.31 -9.20
CA LEU A 180 21.36 2.14 -9.51
C LEU A 180 20.51 1.12 -10.26
N SER A 181 20.91 0.79 -11.47
CA SER A 181 20.40 -0.35 -12.23
C SER A 181 21.51 -1.38 -12.41
N PHE A 182 21.16 -2.67 -12.32
CA PHE A 182 22.13 -3.73 -12.51
C PHE A 182 22.21 -4.22 -13.96
N ASN A 183 21.15 -4.02 -14.75
CA ASN A 183 21.10 -4.44 -16.13
C ASN A 183 20.91 -3.26 -17.10
N ASN A 184 19.74 -2.61 -17.07
CA ASN A 184 19.37 -1.57 -18.03
C ASN A 184 18.78 -0.32 -17.36
N ILE A 185 19.07 0.83 -17.95
CA ILE A 185 18.42 2.11 -17.67
C ILE A 185 17.85 2.65 -18.98
#